data_efb5e8f9501f60c4c6ba02b325d1bdf4
#
_entry.id   efb5e8f9501f60c4c6ba02b325d1bdf4
#
_cell.length_a   1.000
_cell.length_b   1.000
_cell.length_c   1.000
_cell.angle_alpha   90.00
_cell.angle_beta   90.00
_cell.angle_gamma   90.00
#
_symmetry.space_group_name_H-M   'P 1'
#
loop_
_entity.id
_entity.type
_entity.pdbx_description
1 polymer ?
#
loop_
_entity_poly.entity_id
_entity_poly.type
_entity_poly.pdbx_seq_one_letter_code
_entity_poly.pdbx_strand_id
1 'polypeptide(L)'
;EDLARWDYRGIVTDTASTKARITALAERVLPHPENFVPGHPMAGSEVNGIEGARPDLFKGAHWILCPDADTPAEHFPRLHELVTSIGARVIALPREDHDKAVAVVSHVPHIMASSLVQLASRHADDQQALMRLAAGGFKDTTRIAAGSPELWCGIAFDNKDALSAGLEEMRGIIASFSDALASGDRARLTALLAEAAEARRALPAAWVPSTERLLEVRIPMEDRPGVVAEVTTVTSS
;
A
#
# COMPACT_ATOMS: atom_id res chain seq x y z
N GLU A 1 15.12 -21.46 -2.35
CA GLU A 1 16.15 -22.53 -2.36
C GLU A 1 16.22 -23.23 -3.74
N ASP A 2 15.08 -23.62 -4.33
CA ASP A 2 15.05 -24.30 -5.63
C ASP A 2 15.61 -23.44 -6.77
N LEU A 3 15.29 -22.15 -6.80
CA LEU A 3 15.83 -21.23 -7.81
C LEU A 3 17.36 -21.14 -7.75
N ALA A 4 17.93 -21.13 -6.54
CA ALA A 4 19.38 -21.15 -6.36
C ALA A 4 19.99 -22.50 -6.82
N ARG A 5 19.32 -23.61 -6.50
CA ARG A 5 19.74 -24.94 -6.91
C ARG A 5 19.79 -25.12 -8.44
N TRP A 6 18.91 -24.43 -9.16
CA TRP A 6 18.82 -24.53 -10.63
C TRP A 6 19.57 -23.43 -11.37
N ASP A 7 20.31 -22.55 -10.68
CA ASP A 7 20.95 -21.37 -11.27
C ASP A 7 19.97 -20.58 -12.18
N TYR A 8 18.77 -20.34 -11.64
CA TYR A 8 17.69 -19.71 -12.41
C TYR A 8 18.06 -18.28 -12.80
N ARG A 9 18.03 -18.00 -14.12
CA ARG A 9 18.44 -16.72 -14.72
C ARG A 9 17.28 -15.88 -15.24
N GLY A 10 16.05 -16.33 -15.06
CA GLY A 10 14.88 -15.58 -15.47
C GLY A 10 14.51 -14.48 -14.47
N ILE A 11 13.54 -13.66 -14.85
CA ILE A 11 13.00 -12.63 -13.98
C ILE A 11 12.27 -13.27 -12.80
N VAL A 12 12.53 -12.77 -11.61
CA VAL A 12 11.84 -13.13 -10.37
C VAL A 12 11.11 -11.91 -9.86
N THR A 13 9.85 -12.05 -9.48
CA THR A 13 9.06 -11.02 -8.82
C THR A 13 8.26 -11.64 -7.68
N ASP A 14 7.67 -10.81 -6.83
CA ASP A 14 6.85 -11.23 -5.71
C ASP A 14 5.51 -10.50 -5.67
N THR A 15 4.64 -10.91 -4.77
CA THR A 15 3.32 -10.30 -4.54
C THR A 15 3.14 -9.88 -3.08
N ALA A 16 4.21 -9.79 -2.30
CA ALA A 16 4.14 -9.42 -0.89
C ALA A 16 3.71 -7.96 -0.69
N SER A 17 3.13 -7.67 0.47
CA SER A 17 2.62 -6.34 0.82
C SER A 17 3.73 -5.35 1.22
N THR A 18 4.94 -5.83 1.52
CA THR A 18 6.11 -5.02 1.93
C THR A 18 7.32 -5.40 1.11
N LYS A 19 8.24 -4.46 0.88
CA LYS A 19 9.36 -4.68 -0.05
C LYS A 19 10.71 -4.87 0.63
N ALA A 20 10.97 -4.17 1.74
CA ALA A 20 12.31 -4.18 2.36
C ALA A 20 12.79 -5.61 2.72
N ARG A 21 11.95 -6.38 3.42
CA ARG A 21 12.32 -7.72 3.90
C ARG A 21 12.46 -8.74 2.78
N ILE A 22 11.53 -8.75 1.83
CA ILE A 22 11.57 -9.73 0.72
C ILE A 22 12.75 -9.45 -0.20
N THR A 23 13.09 -8.18 -0.43
CA THR A 23 14.25 -7.80 -1.22
C THR A 23 15.55 -8.23 -0.54
N ALA A 24 15.71 -7.94 0.76
CA ALA A 24 16.88 -8.40 1.52
C ALA A 24 17.01 -9.93 1.56
N LEU A 25 15.88 -10.65 1.54
CA LEU A 25 15.90 -12.11 1.40
C LEU A 25 16.34 -12.54 0.01
N ALA A 26 15.81 -11.92 -1.04
CA ALA A 26 16.15 -12.19 -2.42
C ALA A 26 17.65 -11.98 -2.71
N GLU A 27 18.19 -10.84 -2.26
CA GLU A 27 19.62 -10.49 -2.35
C GLU A 27 20.52 -11.55 -1.71
N ARG A 28 20.06 -12.20 -0.64
CA ARG A 28 20.84 -13.22 0.07
C ARG A 28 20.73 -14.62 -0.51
N VAL A 29 19.58 -14.98 -1.11
CA VAL A 29 19.29 -16.38 -1.47
C VAL A 29 19.20 -16.65 -2.96
N LEU A 30 18.99 -15.61 -3.80
CA LEU A 30 18.94 -15.82 -5.24
C LEU A 30 20.34 -15.90 -5.84
N PRO A 31 20.55 -16.76 -6.85
CA PRO A 31 21.82 -16.84 -7.56
C PRO A 31 22.11 -15.58 -8.39
N HIS A 32 21.04 -14.92 -8.84
CA HIS A 32 21.04 -13.70 -9.66
C HIS A 32 20.07 -12.68 -9.05
N PRO A 33 20.45 -12.01 -7.95
CA PRO A 33 19.58 -11.05 -7.26
C PRO A 33 19.20 -9.83 -8.12
N GLU A 34 20.03 -9.47 -9.10
CA GLU A 34 19.75 -8.44 -10.10
C GLU A 34 18.51 -8.74 -10.96
N ASN A 35 18.10 -10.00 -11.05
CA ASN A 35 16.90 -10.43 -11.76
C ASN A 35 15.63 -10.35 -10.89
N PHE A 36 15.74 -9.96 -9.63
CA PHE A 36 14.59 -9.78 -8.75
C PHE A 36 14.04 -8.35 -8.87
N VAL A 37 12.80 -8.25 -9.34
CA VAL A 37 12.06 -6.98 -9.36
C VAL A 37 10.91 -7.08 -8.37
N PRO A 38 11.00 -6.42 -7.21
CA PRO A 38 9.96 -6.47 -6.21
C PRO A 38 8.62 -5.99 -6.75
N GLY A 39 7.54 -6.72 -6.44
CA GLY A 39 6.18 -6.41 -6.88
C GLY A 39 5.18 -6.38 -5.73
N HIS A 40 4.12 -5.59 -5.87
CA HIS A 40 3.01 -5.57 -4.93
C HIS A 40 1.69 -5.27 -5.66
N PRO A 41 0.82 -6.26 -5.85
CA PRO A 41 -0.54 -6.00 -6.31
C PRO A 41 -1.34 -5.36 -5.17
N MET A 42 -1.81 -4.12 -5.37
CA MET A 42 -2.72 -3.43 -4.45
C MET A 42 -4.14 -3.99 -4.62
N ALA A 43 -4.26 -5.29 -4.42
CA ALA A 43 -5.48 -6.05 -4.54
C ALA A 43 -5.51 -7.15 -3.49
N GLY A 44 -6.69 -7.48 -3.01
CA GLY A 44 -6.87 -8.51 -2.00
C GLY A 44 -8.34 -8.76 -1.73
N SER A 45 -8.59 -9.74 -0.88
CA SER A 45 -9.90 -10.10 -0.36
C SER A 45 -9.78 -10.27 1.14
N GLU A 46 -10.84 -9.99 1.87
CA GLU A 46 -10.98 -10.33 3.28
C GLU A 46 -11.12 -11.85 3.50
N VAL A 47 -11.40 -12.61 2.43
CA VAL A 47 -11.49 -14.06 2.43
C VAL A 47 -10.10 -14.64 2.25
N ASN A 48 -9.67 -15.45 3.21
CA ASN A 48 -8.37 -16.11 3.19
C ASN A 48 -8.35 -17.34 2.28
N GLY A 49 -7.18 -17.60 1.70
CA GLY A 49 -6.97 -18.82 0.91
C GLY A 49 -7.54 -18.75 -0.50
N ILE A 50 -7.66 -19.93 -1.11
CA ILE A 50 -8.08 -20.08 -2.51
C ILE A 50 -9.54 -19.66 -2.75
N GLU A 51 -10.37 -19.69 -1.72
CA GLU A 51 -11.77 -19.26 -1.76
C GLU A 51 -11.91 -17.75 -2.05
N GLY A 52 -10.87 -16.97 -1.75
CA GLY A 52 -10.78 -15.55 -2.09
C GLY A 52 -10.34 -15.28 -3.53
N ALA A 53 -9.93 -16.30 -4.28
CA ALA A 53 -9.45 -16.14 -5.65
C ALA A 53 -10.60 -15.82 -6.62
N ARG A 54 -10.37 -14.82 -7.47
CA ARG A 54 -11.32 -14.43 -8.54
C ARG A 54 -10.56 -14.11 -9.81
N PRO A 55 -11.12 -14.45 -10.99
CA PRO A 55 -10.47 -14.17 -12.27
C PRO A 55 -10.22 -12.68 -12.54
N ASP A 56 -11.00 -11.81 -11.92
CA ASP A 56 -10.96 -10.35 -12.08
C ASP A 56 -10.24 -9.62 -10.94
N LEU A 57 -9.58 -10.35 -10.02
CA LEU A 57 -8.97 -9.79 -8.81
C LEU A 57 -8.01 -8.63 -9.10
N PHE A 58 -7.24 -8.72 -10.17
CA PHE A 58 -6.25 -7.71 -10.56
C PHE A 58 -6.77 -6.69 -11.57
N LYS A 59 -7.97 -6.89 -12.11
CA LYS A 59 -8.52 -6.01 -13.15
C LYS A 59 -8.74 -4.60 -12.63
N GLY A 60 -7.99 -3.64 -13.18
CA GLY A 60 -8.03 -2.24 -12.77
C GLY A 60 -7.28 -1.94 -11.46
N ALA A 61 -6.77 -2.96 -10.76
CA ALA A 61 -5.96 -2.77 -9.57
C ALA A 61 -4.58 -2.19 -9.91
N HIS A 62 -4.01 -1.40 -9.01
CA HIS A 62 -2.62 -0.99 -9.14
C HIS A 62 -1.69 -2.14 -8.78
N TRP A 63 -0.62 -2.29 -9.55
CA TRP A 63 0.46 -3.19 -9.26
C TRP A 63 1.76 -2.41 -9.22
N ILE A 64 2.34 -2.31 -8.04
CA ILE A 64 3.58 -1.57 -7.87
C ILE A 64 4.74 -2.50 -8.24
N LEU A 65 5.67 -2.00 -9.06
CA LEU A 65 6.95 -2.61 -9.34
C LEU A 65 8.05 -1.69 -8.80
N CYS A 66 9.04 -2.26 -8.14
CA CYS A 66 10.12 -1.50 -7.51
C CYS A 66 11.47 -1.87 -8.14
N PRO A 67 11.76 -1.43 -9.39
CA PRO A 67 13.07 -1.62 -9.97
C PRO A 67 14.12 -0.82 -9.19
N ASP A 68 15.34 -1.32 -9.16
CA ASP A 68 16.50 -0.65 -8.55
C ASP A 68 17.63 -0.38 -9.55
N ALA A 69 18.78 0.11 -9.05
CA ALA A 69 19.89 0.51 -9.88
C ALA A 69 20.54 -0.66 -10.64
N ASP A 70 20.43 -1.87 -10.11
CA ASP A 70 21.04 -3.08 -10.69
C ASP A 70 20.04 -3.86 -11.56
N THR A 71 18.76 -3.44 -11.59
CA THR A 71 17.74 -4.10 -12.40
C THR A 71 18.05 -3.98 -13.89
N PRO A 72 18.19 -5.08 -14.64
CA PRO A 72 18.37 -5.05 -16.09
C PRO A 72 17.20 -4.32 -16.77
N ALA A 73 17.51 -3.46 -17.74
CA ALA A 73 16.54 -2.58 -18.38
C ALA A 73 15.37 -3.32 -19.05
N GLU A 74 15.61 -4.53 -19.56
CA GLU A 74 14.59 -5.36 -20.21
C GLU A 74 13.60 -6.02 -19.22
N HIS A 75 13.90 -6.09 -17.93
CA HIS A 75 13.05 -6.77 -16.95
C HIS A 75 11.76 -5.99 -16.68
N PHE A 76 11.86 -4.68 -16.51
CA PHE A 76 10.69 -3.86 -16.23
C PHE A 76 9.65 -3.90 -17.36
N PRO A 77 10.01 -3.70 -18.64
CA PRO A 77 9.04 -3.80 -19.74
C PRO A 77 8.34 -5.15 -19.82
N ARG A 78 9.07 -6.26 -19.60
CA ARG A 78 8.50 -7.61 -19.59
C ARG A 78 7.51 -7.82 -18.46
N LEU A 79 7.83 -7.37 -17.26
CA LEU A 79 6.89 -7.43 -16.13
C LEU A 79 5.70 -6.50 -16.33
N HIS A 80 5.92 -5.31 -16.87
CA HIS A 80 4.85 -4.38 -17.22
C HIS A 80 3.88 -5.03 -18.21
N GLU A 81 4.36 -5.65 -19.27
CA GLU A 81 3.53 -6.36 -20.25
C GLU A 81 2.74 -7.49 -19.59
N LEU A 82 3.39 -8.32 -18.77
CA LEU A 82 2.72 -9.41 -18.05
C LEU A 82 1.62 -8.88 -17.14
N VAL A 83 1.93 -7.88 -16.31
CA VAL A 83 0.99 -7.31 -15.33
C VAL A 83 -0.18 -6.59 -16.00
N THR A 84 0.07 -5.90 -17.11
CA THR A 84 -1.02 -5.25 -17.87
C THR A 84 -1.88 -6.26 -18.63
N SER A 85 -1.31 -7.40 -19.06
CA SER A 85 -2.06 -8.46 -19.73
C SER A 85 -3.15 -9.10 -18.84
N ILE A 86 -2.95 -9.09 -17.52
CA ILE A 86 -3.97 -9.55 -16.55
C ILE A 86 -4.91 -8.44 -16.09
N GLY A 87 -4.83 -7.25 -16.72
CA GLY A 87 -5.73 -6.13 -16.51
C GLY A 87 -5.35 -5.21 -15.35
N ALA A 88 -4.19 -5.38 -14.72
CA ALA A 88 -3.69 -4.48 -13.69
C ALA A 88 -3.02 -3.24 -14.30
N ARG A 89 -2.80 -2.21 -13.46
CA ARG A 89 -2.15 -0.94 -13.81
C ARG A 89 -0.82 -0.85 -13.09
N VAL A 90 0.26 -0.74 -13.84
CA VAL A 90 1.61 -0.68 -13.26
C VAL A 90 1.91 0.73 -12.75
N ILE A 91 2.47 0.80 -11.54
CA ILE A 91 3.11 1.98 -10.96
C ILE A 91 4.54 1.57 -10.62
N ALA A 92 5.52 2.37 -11.00
CA ALA A 92 6.91 2.17 -10.62
C ALA A 92 7.27 3.13 -9.48
N LEU A 93 7.81 2.59 -8.38
CA LEU A 93 8.27 3.35 -7.21
C LEU A 93 9.58 2.75 -6.68
N PRO A 94 10.48 3.58 -6.13
CA PRO A 94 11.57 3.06 -5.31
C PRO A 94 11.02 2.26 -4.11
N ARG A 95 11.70 1.19 -3.71
CA ARG A 95 11.22 0.29 -2.64
C ARG A 95 11.03 1.00 -1.29
N GLU A 96 11.90 1.95 -0.95
CA GLU A 96 11.80 2.73 0.28
C GLU A 96 10.57 3.63 0.30
N ASP A 97 10.22 4.21 -0.85
CA ASP A 97 9.04 5.07 -0.99
C ASP A 97 7.76 4.24 -0.98
N HIS A 98 7.81 3.03 -1.57
CA HIS A 98 6.72 2.07 -1.48
C HIS A 98 6.35 1.76 -0.02
N ASP A 99 7.33 1.33 0.80
CA ASP A 99 7.06 0.89 2.17
C ASP A 99 6.57 2.05 3.05
N LYS A 100 7.09 3.28 2.85
CA LYS A 100 6.57 4.50 3.49
C LYS A 100 5.14 4.81 3.05
N ALA A 101 4.87 4.76 1.73
CA ALA A 101 3.54 5.07 1.20
C ALA A 101 2.48 4.09 1.73
N VAL A 102 2.74 2.77 1.65
CA VAL A 102 1.77 1.77 2.14
C VAL A 102 1.60 1.80 3.65
N ALA A 103 2.61 2.25 4.41
CA ALA A 103 2.44 2.48 5.85
C ALA A 103 1.33 3.50 6.11
N VAL A 104 1.30 4.61 5.37
CA VAL A 104 0.33 5.70 5.55
C VAL A 104 -1.04 5.35 4.97
N VAL A 105 -1.09 4.79 3.74
CA VAL A 105 -2.38 4.60 3.04
C VAL A 105 -3.05 3.25 3.30
N SER A 106 -2.36 2.30 3.92
CA SER A 106 -2.84 0.94 4.16
C SER A 106 -2.66 0.48 5.61
N HIS A 107 -1.44 0.53 6.15
CA HIS A 107 -1.15 -0.10 7.43
C HIS A 107 -1.68 0.72 8.61
N VAL A 108 -1.45 2.03 8.66
CA VAL A 108 -2.05 2.93 9.67
C VAL A 108 -3.57 2.85 9.64
N PRO A 109 -4.27 2.96 8.48
CA PRO A 109 -5.71 2.77 8.41
C PRO A 109 -6.20 1.45 9.00
N HIS A 110 -5.48 0.33 8.76
CA HIS A 110 -5.85 -0.96 9.33
C HIS A 110 -5.77 -0.97 10.87
N ILE A 111 -4.67 -0.45 11.44
CA ILE A 111 -4.51 -0.32 12.89
C ILE A 111 -5.59 0.61 13.49
N MET A 112 -5.91 1.71 12.80
CA MET A 112 -6.97 2.63 13.24
C MET A 112 -8.35 1.97 13.20
N ALA A 113 -8.67 1.24 12.14
CA ALA A 113 -9.92 0.48 12.04
C ALA A 113 -10.03 -0.55 13.17
N SER A 114 -8.97 -1.32 13.44
CA SER A 114 -8.90 -2.29 14.53
C SER A 114 -9.05 -1.62 15.90
N SER A 115 -8.42 -0.45 16.09
CA SER A 115 -8.51 0.34 17.33
C SER A 115 -9.93 0.87 17.57
N LEU A 116 -10.63 1.32 16.52
CA LEU A 116 -12.02 1.76 16.59
C LEU A 116 -12.96 0.62 17.01
N VAL A 117 -12.77 -0.59 16.46
CA VAL A 117 -13.54 -1.77 16.88
C VAL A 117 -13.27 -2.10 18.35
N GLN A 118 -12.00 -2.10 18.77
CA GLN A 118 -11.66 -2.35 20.18
C GLN A 118 -12.23 -1.29 21.12
N LEU A 119 -12.16 0.00 20.75
CA LEU A 119 -12.76 1.08 21.54
C LEU A 119 -14.26 0.87 21.71
N ALA A 120 -14.96 0.60 20.61
CA ALA A 120 -16.39 0.32 20.62
C ALA A 120 -16.72 -0.89 21.52
N SER A 121 -15.94 -1.98 21.38
CA SER A 121 -16.17 -3.21 22.17
C SER A 121 -15.95 -3.03 23.68
N ARG A 122 -15.02 -2.14 24.08
CA ARG A 122 -14.76 -1.85 25.52
C ARG A 122 -15.87 -1.04 26.18
N HIS A 123 -16.63 -0.26 25.40
CA HIS A 123 -17.72 0.60 25.91
C HIS A 123 -19.10 -0.02 25.72
N ALA A 124 -19.17 -1.24 25.19
CA ALA A 124 -20.44 -1.92 25.00
C ALA A 124 -20.81 -2.75 26.25
N ASP A 125 -21.49 -2.12 27.21
CA ASP A 125 -22.18 -2.83 28.30
C ASP A 125 -23.33 -3.68 27.76
N ASP A 126 -23.84 -3.32 26.57
CA ASP A 126 -24.78 -4.10 25.76
C ASP A 126 -24.31 -4.10 24.30
N GLN A 127 -23.65 -5.20 23.89
CA GLN A 127 -23.20 -5.39 22.51
C GLN A 127 -24.32 -5.22 21.48
N GLN A 128 -25.56 -5.52 21.84
CA GLN A 128 -26.69 -5.36 20.92
C GLN A 128 -27.03 -3.87 20.68
N ALA A 129 -26.94 -3.02 21.70
CA ALA A 129 -27.18 -1.59 21.55
C ALA A 129 -26.13 -0.95 20.63
N LEU A 130 -24.85 -1.26 20.87
CA LEU A 130 -23.75 -0.73 20.05
C LEU A 130 -23.83 -1.20 18.59
N MET A 131 -24.12 -2.45 18.36
CA MET A 131 -24.32 -3.02 17.01
C MET A 131 -25.52 -2.40 16.28
N ARG A 132 -26.58 -2.03 16.99
CA ARG A 132 -27.72 -1.30 16.43
C ARG A 132 -27.37 0.14 16.06
N LEU A 133 -26.49 0.81 16.84
CA LEU A 133 -26.02 2.15 16.60
C LEU A 133 -24.88 2.21 15.56
N ALA A 134 -24.24 1.08 15.26
CA ALA A 134 -23.19 0.99 14.25
C ALA A 134 -23.78 1.22 12.85
N ALA A 135 -23.94 2.49 12.50
CA ALA A 135 -24.43 2.94 11.20
C ALA A 135 -23.39 2.71 10.09
N GLY A 136 -23.74 3.00 8.83
CA GLY A 136 -22.91 2.76 7.65
C GLY A 136 -21.48 3.27 7.80
N GLY A 137 -21.29 4.50 8.31
CA GLY A 137 -19.96 5.08 8.48
C GLY A 137 -19.02 4.26 9.39
N PHE A 138 -19.51 3.71 10.51
CA PHE A 138 -18.70 2.85 11.36
C PHE A 138 -18.31 1.55 10.64
N LYS A 139 -19.29 0.89 9.97
CA LYS A 139 -19.07 -0.36 9.24
C LYS A 139 -18.09 -0.17 8.10
N ASP A 140 -18.23 0.91 7.34
CA ASP A 140 -17.34 1.21 6.21
C ASP A 140 -15.91 1.48 6.69
N THR A 141 -15.75 2.29 7.74
CA THR A 141 -14.43 2.63 8.31
C THR A 141 -13.73 1.43 8.94
N THR A 142 -14.50 0.50 9.53
CA THR A 142 -13.93 -0.65 10.25
C THR A 142 -13.93 -1.95 9.44
N ARG A 143 -14.42 -1.96 8.23
CA ARG A 143 -14.52 -3.16 7.36
C ARG A 143 -13.20 -3.92 7.25
N ILE A 144 -12.09 -3.19 7.06
CA ILE A 144 -10.76 -3.77 6.91
C ILE A 144 -10.23 -4.44 8.19
N ALA A 145 -10.76 -4.13 9.37
CA ALA A 145 -10.35 -4.76 10.63
C ALA A 145 -10.70 -6.26 10.72
N ALA A 146 -11.51 -6.78 9.78
CA ALA A 146 -11.85 -8.20 9.70
C ALA A 146 -10.77 -9.06 9.01
N GLY A 147 -9.67 -8.47 8.53
CA GLY A 147 -8.57 -9.20 7.90
C GLY A 147 -7.86 -10.16 8.85
N SER A 148 -7.09 -11.13 8.29
CA SER A 148 -6.35 -12.13 9.07
C SER A 148 -5.36 -11.48 10.04
N PRO A 149 -5.47 -11.75 11.37
CA PRO A 149 -4.53 -11.24 12.35
C PRO A 149 -3.09 -11.68 12.10
N GLU A 150 -2.88 -12.91 11.65
CA GLU A 150 -1.56 -13.47 11.36
C GLU A 150 -0.89 -12.75 10.19
N LEU A 151 -1.64 -12.53 9.12
CA LEU A 151 -1.16 -11.79 7.95
C LEU A 151 -0.78 -10.35 8.33
N TRP A 152 -1.66 -9.66 9.04
CA TRP A 152 -1.44 -8.27 9.42
C TRP A 152 -0.34 -8.09 10.46
N CYS A 153 -0.18 -9.07 11.36
CA CYS A 153 0.97 -9.13 12.26
C CYS A 153 2.28 -9.21 11.45
N GLY A 154 2.34 -10.10 10.45
CA GLY A 154 3.49 -10.20 9.55
C GLY A 154 3.80 -8.88 8.84
N ILE A 155 2.80 -8.27 8.19
CA ILE A 155 2.92 -6.99 7.50
C ILE A 155 3.42 -5.88 8.46
N ALA A 156 2.84 -5.79 9.66
CA ALA A 156 3.20 -4.78 10.65
C ALA A 156 4.66 -4.88 11.08
N PHE A 157 5.16 -6.10 11.33
CA PHE A 157 6.56 -6.31 11.70
C PHE A 157 7.52 -6.17 10.53
N ASP A 158 7.12 -6.52 9.33
CA ASP A 158 7.94 -6.36 8.12
C ASP A 158 8.14 -4.88 7.75
N ASN A 159 7.17 -4.01 8.07
CA ASN A 159 7.22 -2.56 7.84
C ASN A 159 7.17 -1.75 9.15
N LYS A 160 7.76 -2.29 10.23
CA LYS A 160 7.59 -1.75 11.59
C LYS A 160 8.03 -0.30 11.74
N ASP A 161 9.13 0.09 11.10
CA ASP A 161 9.72 1.41 11.29
C ASP A 161 8.85 2.50 10.65
N ALA A 162 8.43 2.30 9.41
CA ALA A 162 7.52 3.21 8.72
C ALA A 162 6.11 3.23 9.36
N LEU A 163 5.60 2.07 9.78
CA LEU A 163 4.33 1.99 10.49
C LEU A 163 4.38 2.70 11.85
N SER A 164 5.46 2.51 12.62
CA SER A 164 5.62 3.18 13.91
C SER A 164 5.68 4.69 13.76
N ALA A 165 6.41 5.19 12.75
CA ALA A 165 6.45 6.62 12.45
C ALA A 165 5.06 7.16 12.07
N GLY A 166 4.32 6.47 11.21
CA GLY A 166 2.97 6.87 10.81
C GLY A 166 1.97 6.85 11.97
N LEU A 167 2.08 5.89 12.88
CA LEU A 167 1.24 5.83 14.09
C LEU A 167 1.56 6.96 15.06
N GLU A 168 2.82 7.35 15.19
CA GLU A 168 3.22 8.49 16.02
C GLU A 168 2.68 9.82 15.46
N GLU A 169 2.75 9.99 14.15
CA GLU A 169 2.16 11.14 13.47
C GLU A 169 0.63 11.17 13.66
N MET A 170 -0.04 10.03 13.46
CA MET A 170 -1.47 9.90 13.69
C MET A 170 -1.85 10.24 15.14
N ARG A 171 -1.06 9.83 16.12
CA ARG A 171 -1.24 10.19 17.53
C ARG A 171 -1.22 11.70 17.74
N GLY A 172 -0.29 12.39 17.09
CA GLY A 172 -0.21 13.86 17.12
C GLY A 172 -1.44 14.54 16.50
N ILE A 173 -1.94 13.99 15.39
CA ILE A 173 -3.18 14.50 14.75
C ILE A 173 -4.37 14.31 15.70
N ILE A 174 -4.55 13.14 16.28
CA ILE A 174 -5.63 12.86 17.24
C ILE A 174 -5.52 13.78 18.47
N ALA A 175 -4.31 14.02 18.97
CA ALA A 175 -4.09 14.95 20.09
C ALA A 175 -4.54 16.38 19.74
N SER A 176 -4.30 16.84 18.50
CA SER A 176 -4.75 18.17 18.04
C SER A 176 -6.29 18.34 18.09
N PHE A 177 -7.03 17.28 17.75
CA PHE A 177 -8.49 17.26 17.90
C PHE A 177 -8.91 17.29 19.39
N SER A 178 -8.24 16.50 20.23
CA SER A 178 -8.52 16.45 21.67
C SER A 178 -8.24 17.80 22.34
N ASP A 179 -7.14 18.46 22.00
CA ASP A 179 -6.76 19.78 22.55
C ASP A 179 -7.76 20.87 22.15
N ALA A 180 -8.20 20.88 20.89
CA ALA A 180 -9.23 21.82 20.43
C ALA A 180 -10.55 21.64 21.18
N LEU A 181 -10.94 20.39 21.46
CA LEU A 181 -12.13 20.08 22.25
C LEU A 181 -11.95 20.48 23.72
N ALA A 182 -10.82 20.16 24.34
CA ALA A 182 -10.53 20.45 25.75
C ALA A 182 -10.47 21.95 26.03
N SER A 183 -9.93 22.75 25.09
CA SER A 183 -9.88 24.22 25.18
C SER A 183 -11.17 24.92 24.75
N GLY A 184 -12.15 24.20 24.20
CA GLY A 184 -13.38 24.80 23.63
C GLY A 184 -13.13 25.60 22.36
N ASP A 185 -11.96 25.41 21.68
CA ASP A 185 -11.57 26.13 20.48
C ASP A 185 -12.32 25.61 19.25
N ARG A 186 -13.53 26.09 19.05
CA ARG A 186 -14.38 25.74 17.90
C ARG A 186 -13.75 26.11 16.56
N ALA A 187 -13.01 27.22 16.49
CA ALA A 187 -12.42 27.70 15.26
C ALA A 187 -11.32 26.71 14.81
N ARG A 188 -10.46 26.32 15.73
CA ARG A 188 -9.41 25.31 15.48
C ARG A 188 -10.00 23.95 15.08
N LEU A 189 -11.01 23.47 15.80
CA LEU A 189 -11.68 22.21 15.46
C LEU A 189 -12.29 22.27 14.05
N THR A 190 -12.94 23.37 13.71
CA THR A 190 -13.51 23.55 12.36
C THR A 190 -12.43 23.57 11.29
N ALA A 191 -11.30 24.22 11.54
CA ALA A 191 -10.17 24.24 10.60
C ALA A 191 -9.59 22.84 10.33
N LEU A 192 -9.35 22.04 11.37
CA LEU A 192 -8.87 20.67 11.24
C LEU A 192 -9.82 19.78 10.40
N LEU A 193 -11.12 19.90 10.66
CA LEU A 193 -12.15 19.17 9.89
C LEU A 193 -12.25 19.66 8.44
N ALA A 194 -12.11 20.97 8.21
CA ALA A 194 -12.17 21.55 6.87
C ALA A 194 -10.98 21.11 6.01
N GLU A 195 -9.77 21.11 6.57
CA GLU A 195 -8.56 20.62 5.90
C GLU A 195 -8.70 19.16 5.45
N ALA A 196 -9.15 18.29 6.36
CA ALA A 196 -9.38 16.89 6.03
C ALA A 196 -10.46 16.70 4.94
N ALA A 197 -11.55 17.48 5.02
CA ALA A 197 -12.64 17.44 4.05
C ALA A 197 -12.21 17.94 2.66
N GLU A 198 -11.35 18.96 2.60
CA GLU A 198 -10.79 19.47 1.34
C GLU A 198 -9.86 18.44 0.72
N ALA A 199 -8.91 17.89 1.48
CA ALA A 199 -8.02 16.85 1.03
C ALA A 199 -8.81 15.62 0.51
N ARG A 200 -9.86 15.19 1.24
CA ARG A 200 -10.70 14.07 0.81
C ARG A 200 -11.45 14.33 -0.49
N ARG A 201 -11.92 15.55 -0.70
CA ARG A 201 -12.60 15.93 -1.96
C ARG A 201 -11.65 16.04 -3.15
N ALA A 202 -10.39 16.36 -2.90
CA ALA A 202 -9.35 16.39 -3.91
C ALA A 202 -8.91 14.99 -4.36
N LEU A 203 -9.11 13.95 -3.52
CA LEU A 203 -8.85 12.57 -3.94
C LEU A 203 -9.84 12.17 -5.04
N PRO A 204 -9.35 11.58 -6.15
CA PRO A 204 -10.22 11.09 -7.22
C PRO A 204 -11.21 10.04 -6.66
N ALA A 205 -12.50 10.16 -7.02
CA ALA A 205 -13.56 9.25 -6.58
C ALA A 205 -13.33 7.80 -7.04
N ALA A 206 -12.72 7.61 -8.19
CA ALA A 206 -11.95 6.45 -8.64
C ALA A 206 -10.76 7.03 -9.38
N TRP A 207 -9.55 6.55 -9.11
CA TRP A 207 -8.44 6.91 -9.96
C TRP A 207 -8.63 6.18 -11.29
N VAL A 208 -9.50 6.71 -12.10
CA VAL A 208 -9.53 6.43 -13.54
C VAL A 208 -8.62 7.50 -14.12
N PRO A 209 -7.49 7.14 -14.74
CA PRO A 209 -6.78 8.10 -15.54
C PRO A 209 -7.80 8.65 -16.55
N SER A 210 -8.21 9.92 -16.40
CA SER A 210 -8.88 10.53 -17.52
C SER A 210 -7.85 10.54 -18.65
N THR A 211 -8.15 9.84 -19.71
CA THR A 211 -7.30 9.83 -20.91
C THR A 211 -7.04 11.26 -21.41
N GLU A 212 -7.88 12.23 -21.04
CA GLU A 212 -7.74 13.65 -21.33
C GLU A 212 -6.65 14.37 -20.53
N ARG A 213 -6.16 13.78 -19.42
CA ARG A 213 -5.10 14.35 -18.56
C ARG A 213 -3.82 13.53 -18.50
N LEU A 214 -3.80 12.36 -19.15
CA LEU A 214 -2.59 11.56 -19.28
C LEU A 214 -1.80 12.04 -20.49
N LEU A 215 -0.56 12.45 -20.24
CA LEU A 215 0.42 12.67 -21.28
C LEU A 215 1.21 11.37 -21.46
N GLU A 216 1.20 10.83 -22.67
CA GLU A 216 2.16 9.79 -23.03
C GLU A 216 3.52 10.48 -23.26
N VAL A 217 4.46 10.22 -22.34
CA VAL A 217 5.84 10.70 -22.48
C VAL A 217 6.70 9.54 -22.91
N ARG A 218 7.25 9.59 -24.10
CA ARG A 218 8.25 8.63 -24.58
C ARG A 218 9.63 9.17 -24.25
N ILE A 219 10.28 8.55 -23.28
CA ILE A 219 11.63 8.91 -22.85
C ILE A 219 12.58 7.94 -23.53
N PRO A 220 13.41 8.38 -24.49
CA PRO A 220 14.47 7.54 -25.04
C PRO A 220 15.49 7.30 -23.91
N MET A 221 15.71 6.03 -23.59
CA MET A 221 16.62 5.62 -22.52
C MET A 221 17.73 4.75 -23.10
N GLU A 222 18.92 4.87 -22.54
CA GLU A 222 19.99 3.92 -22.82
C GLU A 222 19.66 2.56 -22.23
N ASP A 223 20.03 1.48 -22.89
CA ASP A 223 19.87 0.12 -22.41
C ASP A 223 20.96 -0.19 -21.36
N ARG A 224 20.74 0.25 -20.12
CA ARG A 224 21.64 0.02 -18.98
C ARG A 224 20.84 -0.25 -17.71
N PRO A 225 21.41 -1.04 -16.78
CA PRO A 225 20.79 -1.27 -15.46
C PRO A 225 20.44 0.03 -14.76
N GLY A 226 19.33 0.05 -14.03
CA GLY A 226 18.91 1.17 -13.19
C GLY A 226 18.23 2.36 -13.90
N VAL A 227 18.24 2.42 -15.24
CA VAL A 227 17.66 3.55 -15.99
C VAL A 227 16.18 3.78 -15.66
N VAL A 228 15.40 2.75 -15.47
CA VAL A 228 13.99 2.86 -15.09
C VAL A 228 13.85 3.42 -13.67
N ALA A 229 14.69 2.99 -12.74
CA ALA A 229 14.70 3.52 -11.38
C ALA A 229 15.03 5.01 -11.35
N GLU A 230 15.99 5.48 -12.15
CA GLU A 230 16.29 6.91 -12.28
C GLU A 230 15.09 7.72 -12.77
N VAL A 231 14.42 7.24 -13.82
CA VAL A 231 13.23 7.93 -14.37
C VAL A 231 12.11 7.97 -13.33
N THR A 232 11.83 6.87 -12.64
CA THR A 232 10.77 6.83 -11.63
C THR A 232 11.06 7.74 -10.45
N THR A 233 12.32 7.86 -10.02
CA THR A 233 12.72 8.79 -8.97
C THR A 233 12.47 10.25 -9.37
N VAL A 234 12.82 10.63 -10.60
CA VAL A 234 12.60 12.00 -11.10
C VAL A 234 11.12 12.32 -11.28
N THR A 235 10.30 11.36 -11.69
CA THR A 235 8.85 11.57 -11.91
C THR A 235 8.01 11.49 -10.64
N SER A 236 8.57 11.00 -9.53
CA SER A 236 7.88 10.90 -8.23
C SER A 236 8.15 12.11 -7.30
N SER A 237 9.04 13.00 -7.70
CA SER A 237 9.37 14.26 -7.00
C SER A 237 8.55 15.42 -7.52
#